data_5033b12fca62c3def8265371de75ecfe
#
_entry.id   5033b12fca62c3def8265371de75ecfe
#
_cell.length_a   1.000
_cell.length_b   1.000
_cell.length_c   1.000
_cell.angle_alpha   90.00
_cell.angle_beta   90.00
_cell.angle_gamma   90.00
#
_symmetry.space_group_name_H-M   'P 1'
#
loop_
_entity.id
_entity.type
_entity.pdbx_description
1 polymer ?
#
loop_
_entity_poly.entity_id
_entity_poly.type
_entity_poly.pdbx_seq_one_letter_code
_entity_poly.pdbx_strand_id
1 'polypeptide(L)'
;MTEDEARRPLAPVDRITFDRLIRIAYRLGQVQAGSPAADQAIHQALDRSGPVLTYTTAEEAAQSLLPAGFELLPATFGSGAVYAACQRSGTDGEWPHAHHGQWGTTLPLTICGACLRAYAALDQDRGSAGQR
;
A
#
# COMPACT_ATOMS: atom_id res chain seq x y z
N MET A 1 -9.32 -2.23 28.72
CA MET A 1 -9.70 -2.79 27.42
C MET A 1 -9.83 -4.30 27.52
N THR A 2 -10.94 -4.82 27.05
CA THR A 2 -11.16 -6.26 27.06
C THR A 2 -10.53 -6.91 25.84
N GLU A 3 -10.41 -8.24 25.87
CA GLU A 3 -9.94 -8.98 24.72
C GLU A 3 -10.82 -8.75 23.49
N ASP A 4 -12.13 -8.70 23.72
CA ASP A 4 -13.07 -8.48 22.63
C ASP A 4 -12.84 -7.12 21.98
N GLU A 5 -12.55 -6.11 22.77
CA GLU A 5 -12.28 -4.79 22.23
C GLU A 5 -10.98 -4.77 21.45
N ALA A 6 -9.99 -5.54 21.87
CA ALA A 6 -8.71 -5.64 21.15
C ALA A 6 -8.88 -6.37 19.83
N ARG A 7 -9.78 -7.35 19.76
CA ARG A 7 -9.99 -8.15 18.56
C ARG A 7 -11.06 -7.59 17.65
N ARG A 8 -12.08 -7.01 18.23
CA ARG A 8 -13.25 -6.55 17.48
C ARG A 8 -12.89 -5.62 16.32
N PRO A 9 -11.96 -4.69 16.48
CA PRO A 9 -11.61 -3.81 15.38
C PRO A 9 -10.99 -4.52 14.19
N LEU A 10 -10.43 -5.72 14.38
CA LEU A 10 -9.68 -6.36 13.29
C LEU A 10 -10.55 -6.63 12.07
N ALA A 11 -11.68 -7.30 12.23
CA ALA A 11 -12.51 -7.64 11.07
C ALA A 11 -13.22 -6.43 10.45
N PRO A 12 -14.00 -5.63 11.21
CA PRO A 12 -14.69 -4.49 10.58
C PRO A 12 -13.73 -3.39 10.15
N VAL A 13 -12.70 -3.11 10.97
CA VAL A 13 -11.72 -2.09 10.64
C VAL A 13 -10.88 -2.55 9.46
N ASP A 14 -10.50 -3.84 9.43
CA ASP A 14 -9.72 -4.37 8.32
C ASP A 14 -10.45 -4.20 7.00
N ARG A 15 -11.76 -4.44 6.99
CA ARG A 15 -12.54 -4.26 5.78
C ARG A 15 -12.57 -2.80 5.34
N ILE A 16 -12.82 -1.90 6.28
CA ILE A 16 -12.82 -0.47 5.98
C ILE A 16 -11.45 -0.02 5.52
N THR A 17 -10.42 -0.49 6.21
CA THR A 17 -9.05 -0.16 5.85
C THR A 17 -8.71 -0.69 4.47
N PHE A 18 -9.07 -1.93 4.18
CA PHE A 18 -8.86 -2.52 2.87
C PHE A 18 -9.48 -1.64 1.77
N ASP A 19 -10.77 -1.32 1.92
CA ASP A 19 -11.47 -0.52 0.92
C ASP A 19 -10.83 0.84 0.75
N ARG A 20 -10.43 1.46 1.86
CA ARG A 20 -9.81 2.78 1.84
C ARG A 20 -8.46 2.74 1.14
N LEU A 21 -7.63 1.76 1.45
CA LEU A 21 -6.32 1.63 0.85
C LEU A 21 -6.42 1.38 -0.66
N ILE A 22 -7.32 0.49 -1.07
CA ILE A 22 -7.51 0.20 -2.48
C ILE A 22 -8.02 1.43 -3.24
N ARG A 23 -8.93 2.18 -2.61
CA ARG A 23 -9.46 3.40 -3.23
C ARG A 23 -8.37 4.46 -3.42
N ILE A 24 -7.53 4.63 -2.41
CA ILE A 24 -6.41 5.59 -2.53
C ILE A 24 -5.45 5.12 -3.60
N ALA A 25 -5.08 3.84 -3.61
CA ALA A 25 -4.17 3.28 -4.61
C ALA A 25 -4.72 3.51 -6.02
N TYR A 26 -6.01 3.25 -6.22
CA TYR A 26 -6.63 3.47 -7.52
C TYR A 26 -6.51 4.92 -7.95
N ARG A 27 -6.78 5.85 -7.03
CA ARG A 27 -6.69 7.27 -7.35
C ARG A 27 -5.26 7.70 -7.68
N LEU A 28 -4.28 7.13 -7.01
CA LEU A 28 -2.88 7.46 -7.30
C LEU A 28 -2.50 7.05 -8.72
N GLY A 29 -3.14 6.04 -9.27
CA GLY A 29 -2.93 5.64 -10.65
C GLY A 29 -3.57 6.56 -11.67
N GLN A 30 -4.49 7.44 -11.23
CA GLN A 30 -5.24 8.31 -12.12
C GLN A 30 -4.71 9.74 -12.16
N VAL A 31 -3.91 10.15 -11.18
CA VAL A 31 -3.45 11.53 -11.09
C VAL A 31 -2.13 11.70 -11.84
N GLN A 32 -1.88 12.92 -12.29
CA GLN A 32 -0.67 13.23 -13.06
C GLN A 32 0.53 13.53 -12.16
N ALA A 33 0.30 13.95 -10.94
CA ALA A 33 1.38 14.33 -10.03
C ALA A 33 0.95 14.10 -8.59
N GLY A 34 1.94 13.95 -7.72
CA GLY A 34 1.69 13.86 -6.29
C GLY A 34 1.31 15.20 -5.70
N SER A 35 0.84 15.19 -4.46
CA SER A 35 0.39 16.40 -3.78
C SER A 35 0.46 16.20 -2.27
N PRO A 36 0.54 17.32 -1.51
CA PRO A 36 0.46 17.23 -0.05
C PRO A 36 -0.83 16.60 0.45
N ALA A 37 -1.94 16.83 -0.24
CA ALA A 37 -3.21 16.24 0.14
C ALA A 37 -3.16 14.71 0.02
N ALA A 38 -2.55 14.21 -1.05
CA ALA A 38 -2.38 12.78 -1.24
C ALA A 38 -1.44 12.20 -0.18
N ASP A 39 -0.35 12.91 0.12
CA ASP A 39 0.58 12.50 1.17
C ASP A 39 -0.14 12.33 2.50
N GLN A 40 -0.98 13.28 2.83
CA GLN A 40 -1.73 13.25 4.09
C GLN A 40 -2.75 12.11 4.11
N ALA A 41 -3.43 11.89 3.01
CA ALA A 41 -4.40 10.79 2.91
C ALA A 41 -3.73 9.45 3.15
N ILE A 42 -2.56 9.23 2.58
CA ILE A 42 -1.78 8.01 2.78
C ILE A 42 -1.37 7.87 4.24
N HIS A 43 -0.83 8.94 4.81
CA HIS A 43 -0.35 8.95 6.18
C HIS A 43 -1.47 8.58 7.16
N GLN A 44 -2.65 9.16 6.96
CA GLN A 44 -3.80 8.89 7.80
C GLN A 44 -4.33 7.47 7.59
N ALA A 45 -4.39 7.02 6.34
CA ALA A 45 -4.91 5.69 6.04
C ALA A 45 -4.06 4.58 6.65
N LEU A 46 -2.74 4.79 6.75
CA LEU A 46 -1.83 3.84 7.35
C LEU A 46 -1.64 4.07 8.85
N ASP A 47 -2.33 5.07 9.40
CA ASP A 47 -2.26 5.42 10.82
C ASP A 47 -0.80 5.60 11.28
N ARG A 48 -0.03 6.30 10.47
CA ARG A 48 1.38 6.52 10.79
C ARG A 48 1.53 7.66 11.78
N SER A 49 2.50 7.51 12.67
CA SER A 49 2.86 8.57 13.59
C SER A 49 3.96 9.44 12.97
N GLY A 50 4.21 10.59 13.60
CA GLY A 50 5.26 11.49 13.16
C GLY A 50 4.81 12.38 12.00
N PRO A 51 5.78 13.08 11.39
CA PRO A 51 5.44 14.01 10.32
C PRO A 51 5.02 13.31 9.04
N VAL A 52 4.17 13.98 8.28
CA VAL A 52 3.77 13.49 6.96
C VAL A 52 4.94 13.72 6.00
N LEU A 53 5.39 12.65 5.37
CA LEU A 53 6.47 12.74 4.40
C LEU A 53 5.90 13.01 3.01
N THR A 54 6.79 13.33 2.06
CA THR A 54 6.40 13.62 0.68
C THR A 54 6.30 12.31 -0.12
N TYR A 55 5.44 11.42 0.31
CA TYR A 55 5.32 10.06 -0.26
C TYR A 55 5.07 10.07 -1.77
N THR A 56 4.23 10.99 -2.23
CA THR A 56 3.80 10.97 -3.62
C THR A 56 4.71 11.73 -4.56
N THR A 57 5.73 12.41 -4.03
CA THR A 57 6.65 13.21 -4.86
C THR A 57 8.12 12.82 -4.69
N ALA A 58 8.47 12.10 -3.64
CA ALA A 58 9.85 11.69 -3.38
C ALA A 58 9.93 10.16 -3.32
N GLU A 59 10.83 9.60 -4.12
CA GLU A 59 10.98 8.14 -4.22
C GLU A 59 11.34 7.52 -2.87
N GLU A 60 12.27 8.12 -2.14
CA GLU A 60 12.67 7.60 -0.84
C GLU A 60 11.52 7.57 0.14
N ALA A 61 10.71 8.64 0.15
CA ALA A 61 9.56 8.70 1.02
C ALA A 61 8.53 7.63 0.62
N ALA A 62 8.32 7.44 -0.67
CA ALA A 62 7.43 6.40 -1.17
C ALA A 62 7.91 5.01 -0.73
N GLN A 63 9.20 4.75 -0.83
CA GLN A 63 9.76 3.46 -0.43
C GLN A 63 9.61 3.20 1.06
N SER A 64 9.53 4.25 1.86
CA SER A 64 9.33 4.10 3.30
C SER A 64 7.97 3.48 3.64
N LEU A 65 7.06 3.42 2.68
CA LEU A 65 5.75 2.83 2.86
C LEU A 65 5.75 1.31 2.69
N LEU A 66 6.86 0.73 2.25
CA LEU A 66 6.93 -0.71 2.00
C LEU A 66 6.65 -1.47 3.31
N PRO A 67 5.68 -2.41 3.32
CA PRO A 67 5.40 -3.15 4.53
C PRO A 67 6.58 -4.02 4.96
N ALA A 68 6.72 -4.25 6.26
CA ALA A 68 7.76 -5.12 6.77
C ALA A 68 7.61 -6.51 6.16
N GLY A 69 8.73 -7.09 5.76
CA GLY A 69 8.73 -8.40 5.14
C GLY A 69 8.44 -8.40 3.65
N PHE A 70 8.34 -7.22 3.05
CA PHE A 70 8.13 -7.09 1.61
C PHE A 70 9.36 -6.46 0.97
N GLU A 71 9.51 -6.70 -0.31
CA GLU A 71 10.56 -6.07 -1.11
C GLU A 71 9.94 -5.44 -2.35
N LEU A 72 10.56 -4.37 -2.81
CA LEU A 72 10.12 -3.66 -4.01
C LEU A 72 10.84 -4.26 -5.21
N LEU A 73 10.07 -4.64 -6.23
CA LEU A 73 10.64 -5.16 -7.46
C LEU A 73 11.12 -4.01 -8.35
N PRO A 74 12.04 -4.28 -9.27
CA PRO A 74 12.48 -3.25 -10.22
C PRO A 74 11.30 -2.69 -11.00
N ALA A 75 11.25 -1.36 -11.12
CA ALA A 75 10.17 -0.70 -11.84
C ALA A 75 10.31 -0.91 -13.34
N THR A 76 9.18 -0.95 -14.03
CA THR A 76 9.13 -1.04 -15.47
C THR A 76 8.59 0.27 -16.03
N PHE A 77 9.27 0.83 -17.02
CA PHE A 77 8.92 2.09 -17.63
C PHE A 77 8.40 1.83 -19.04
N GLY A 78 7.21 2.32 -19.31
CA GLY A 78 6.61 2.26 -20.63
C GLY A 78 6.34 3.64 -21.15
N SER A 79 5.63 3.72 -22.27
CA SER A 79 5.29 4.97 -22.91
C SER A 79 4.28 5.74 -22.04
N GLY A 80 4.78 6.73 -21.30
CA GLY A 80 3.93 7.59 -20.48
C GLY A 80 3.41 6.95 -19.20
N ALA A 81 3.94 5.79 -18.81
CA ALA A 81 3.47 5.11 -17.63
C ALA A 81 4.62 4.37 -16.93
N VAL A 82 4.46 4.17 -15.63
CA VAL A 82 5.40 3.42 -14.80
C VAL A 82 4.64 2.30 -14.12
N TYR A 83 5.23 1.13 -14.07
CA TYR A 83 4.69 0.02 -13.31
C TYR A 83 5.64 -0.32 -12.17
N ALA A 84 5.10 -0.44 -10.96
CA ALA A 84 5.88 -0.87 -9.80
C ALA A 84 5.11 -1.96 -9.08
N ALA A 85 5.85 -2.87 -8.46
CA ALA A 85 5.23 -3.96 -7.71
C ALA A 85 6.08 -4.30 -6.50
N CYS A 86 5.46 -4.86 -5.49
CA CYS A 86 6.17 -5.41 -4.35
C CYS A 86 5.69 -6.82 -4.07
N GLN A 87 6.51 -7.58 -3.37
CA GLN A 87 6.22 -8.96 -3.03
C GLN A 87 6.80 -9.29 -1.68
N ARG A 88 6.32 -10.36 -1.07
CA ARG A 88 6.90 -10.84 0.18
C ARG A 88 8.33 -11.29 -0.08
N SER A 89 9.24 -10.89 0.79
CA SER A 89 10.63 -11.29 0.69
C SER A 89 10.75 -12.80 0.79
N GLY A 90 11.61 -13.38 -0.06
CA GLY A 90 11.87 -14.81 -0.03
C GLY A 90 10.86 -15.67 -0.76
N THR A 91 9.89 -15.08 -1.44
CA THR A 91 8.88 -15.87 -2.16
C THR A 91 9.35 -16.26 -3.56
N ASP A 92 10.43 -15.68 -4.04
CA ASP A 92 10.97 -15.99 -5.37
C ASP A 92 9.95 -15.92 -6.48
N GLY A 93 9.02 -14.98 -6.34
CA GLY A 93 8.02 -14.79 -7.35
C GLY A 93 6.96 -15.87 -7.42
N GLU A 94 6.68 -16.54 -6.32
CA GLU A 94 5.59 -17.49 -6.27
C GLU A 94 4.31 -16.84 -6.72
N TRP A 95 3.96 -17.16 -7.91
CA TRP A 95 2.80 -16.66 -8.59
C TRP A 95 1.56 -17.39 -8.09
N PRO A 96 0.40 -16.77 -8.05
CA PRO A 96 0.11 -15.39 -8.40
C PRO A 96 0.01 -14.45 -7.20
N HIS A 97 0.16 -14.94 -6.01
CA HIS A 97 -0.22 -14.21 -4.79
C HIS A 97 0.90 -13.36 -4.21
N ALA A 98 2.08 -13.43 -4.80
CA ALA A 98 3.24 -12.77 -4.26
C ALA A 98 3.32 -11.29 -4.64
N HIS A 99 2.70 -10.89 -5.73
CA HIS A 99 2.90 -9.56 -6.30
C HIS A 99 1.72 -8.64 -6.06
N HIS A 100 2.03 -7.40 -5.72
CA HIS A 100 1.04 -6.32 -5.61
C HIS A 100 1.54 -5.19 -6.49
N GLY A 101 0.90 -5.00 -7.62
CA GLY A 101 1.37 -4.09 -8.64
C GLY A 101 0.47 -2.90 -8.86
N GLN A 102 1.06 -1.86 -9.42
CA GLN A 102 0.40 -0.59 -9.66
C GLN A 102 0.97 0.07 -10.90
N TRP A 103 0.11 0.64 -11.73
CA TRP A 103 0.49 1.54 -12.81
C TRP A 103 0.28 2.98 -12.36
N GLY A 104 1.09 3.90 -12.86
CA GLY A 104 0.93 5.31 -12.54
C GLY A 104 1.74 6.18 -13.49
N THR A 105 1.70 7.49 -13.26
CA THR A 105 2.39 8.46 -14.12
C THR A 105 3.80 8.77 -13.65
N THR A 106 4.07 8.66 -12.37
CA THR A 106 5.42 8.90 -11.81
C THR A 106 5.81 7.74 -10.92
N LEU A 107 7.09 7.56 -10.74
CA LEU A 107 7.60 6.46 -9.90
C LEU A 107 7.13 6.57 -8.44
N PRO A 108 7.23 7.73 -7.76
CA PRO A 108 6.75 7.80 -6.38
C PRO A 108 5.26 7.46 -6.24
N LEU A 109 4.41 7.98 -7.11
CA LEU A 109 2.98 7.65 -7.08
C LEU A 109 2.76 6.16 -7.24
N THR A 110 3.50 5.55 -8.14
CA THR A 110 3.34 4.14 -8.47
C THR A 110 3.81 3.25 -7.32
N ILE A 111 4.92 3.61 -6.70
CA ILE A 111 5.42 2.88 -5.52
C ILE A 111 4.40 2.98 -4.39
N CYS A 112 3.85 4.17 -4.14
CA CYS A 112 2.84 4.35 -3.12
C CYS A 112 1.65 3.41 -3.35
N GLY A 113 1.15 3.36 -4.58
CA GLY A 113 0.01 2.51 -4.90
C GLY A 113 0.31 1.03 -4.67
N ALA A 114 1.49 0.56 -5.08
CA ALA A 114 1.88 -0.82 -4.87
C ALA A 114 1.96 -1.15 -3.39
N CYS A 115 2.55 -0.27 -2.59
CA CYS A 115 2.66 -0.47 -1.15
C CYS A 115 1.29 -0.50 -0.46
N LEU A 116 0.38 0.39 -0.87
CA LEU A 116 -0.96 0.41 -0.29
C LEU A 116 -1.72 -0.88 -0.61
N ARG A 117 -1.56 -1.41 -1.82
CA ARG A 117 -2.18 -2.68 -2.18
C ARG A 117 -1.61 -3.84 -1.37
N ALA A 118 -0.32 -3.80 -1.07
CA ALA A 118 0.29 -4.81 -0.22
C ALA A 118 -0.27 -4.76 1.20
N TYR A 119 -0.44 -3.55 1.76
CA TYR A 119 -1.06 -3.41 3.07
C TYR A 119 -2.49 -3.91 3.07
N ALA A 120 -3.25 -3.59 2.02
CA ALA A 120 -4.63 -4.06 1.90
C ALA A 120 -4.69 -5.59 1.92
N ALA A 121 -3.76 -6.23 1.22
CA ALA A 121 -3.71 -7.68 1.19
C ALA A 121 -3.37 -8.27 2.56
N LEU A 122 -2.49 -7.61 3.32
CA LEU A 122 -2.17 -8.05 4.67
C LEU A 122 -3.38 -7.99 5.59
N ASP A 123 -4.13 -6.89 5.52
CA ASP A 123 -5.32 -6.75 6.34
C ASP A 123 -6.35 -7.82 5.99
N GLN A 124 -6.51 -8.10 4.71
CA GLN A 124 -7.43 -9.13 4.26
C GLN A 124 -7.01 -10.50 4.74
N ASP A 125 -5.72 -10.83 4.63
CA ASP A 125 -5.19 -12.10 5.10
C ASP A 125 -5.40 -12.24 6.60
N ARG A 126 -5.18 -11.16 7.34
CA ARG A 126 -5.35 -11.16 8.78
C ARG A 126 -6.80 -11.41 9.16
N GLY A 127 -7.73 -10.77 8.45
CA GLY A 127 -9.14 -11.00 8.66
C GLY A 127 -9.54 -12.44 8.39
N SER A 128 -9.04 -13.02 7.30
CA SER A 128 -9.28 -14.42 6.96
C SER A 128 -8.72 -15.36 8.01
N ALA A 129 -7.51 -15.11 8.48
CA ALA A 129 -6.90 -15.91 9.53
C ALA A 129 -7.69 -15.83 10.83
N GLY A 130 -8.24 -14.65 11.12
CA GLY A 130 -9.04 -14.45 12.33
C GLY A 130 -10.37 -15.17 12.31
N GLN A 131 -10.83 -15.59 11.17
CA GLN A 131 -12.10 -16.30 11.03
C GLN A 131 -11.96 -17.80 11.24
N ARG A 132 -10.76 -18.28 11.32
CA ARG A 132 -10.50 -19.68 11.58
C ARG A 132 -10.34 -19.94 13.06
#